data_9880b713a68d98dd827bbaa7af32132b
#
_entry.id   9880b713a68d98dd827bbaa7af32132b
#
_cell.length_a   1.000
_cell.length_b   1.000
_cell.length_c   1.000
_cell.angle_alpha   90.00
_cell.angle_beta   90.00
_cell.angle_gamma   90.00
#
_symmetry.space_group_name_H-M   'P 1'
#
loop_
_entity.id
_entity.type
_entity.pdbx_description
1 polymer ?
#
loop_
_entity_poly.entity_id
_entity_poly.type
_entity_poly.pdbx_seq_one_letter_code
_entity_poly.pdbx_strand_id
1 'polypeptide(L)'
;MPIHSAKYSVGIDLGTTHCVLAYQDVQSEKSRVEVMSIAQMTAPGTVENLNQLGSFVYQPHEHEMAAASRRLPWSSEPTALVGAIARDLGSKTPIRLVASAKSWLCHAGVNRREAFLPSGSPEDVSKISPLRATELYLEHLQAAWDHAHPDAPLAEQDVTITVPASFDPAARDLTVEAARNIGLQHFTLLEEPQAALYSWIDNRHEQWRSEVSVGDVVLVIDIGGGTTDLSLVEVTEEEGNLALKRIAVGEHILLGGDNMDLALAYRLKMKLAQEGKELQMWQVQAMTHACRDAKEALLSQPDLAAVPIVVPSRGSKLLGATLKTELTREEVQQTLVDGFFPAVSINEHPQHKMRGALTQMSLPYAQDAGITRHIAAFLSKQANAQGQNHAESLPFSMAGIPGMAAPQADFIKPSAILLNGGVLKSTLLADRLLETINAWLTQANAAPAKLLAGVDLDLAVARGAAYYGVVRQGQGVRIRGGIASAYYVGIESAMPAIPGMSP
;
A
#
# COMPACT_ATOMS: atom_id res chain seq x y z
N MET A 1 1.13 -25.83 0.06
CA MET A 1 2.19 -26.55 0.81
C MET A 1 3.52 -26.06 0.27
N PRO A 2 4.58 -25.90 1.08
CA PRO A 2 5.88 -25.53 0.56
C PRO A 2 6.37 -26.57 -0.43
N ILE A 3 7.03 -26.14 -1.50
CA ILE A 3 7.64 -27.06 -2.47
C ILE A 3 8.93 -27.57 -1.81
N HIS A 4 8.94 -28.83 -1.38
CA HIS A 4 10.11 -29.44 -0.73
C HIS A 4 11.39 -29.46 -1.57
N SER A 5 11.31 -29.16 -2.87
CA SER A 5 12.44 -29.11 -3.81
C SER A 5 12.85 -27.69 -4.17
N ALA A 6 12.18 -26.66 -3.70
CA ALA A 6 12.53 -25.27 -3.99
C ALA A 6 13.92 -24.94 -3.43
N LYS A 7 14.74 -24.27 -4.23
CA LYS A 7 16.04 -23.75 -3.78
C LYS A 7 15.90 -22.45 -3.02
N TYR A 8 14.93 -21.63 -3.43
CA TYR A 8 14.72 -20.31 -2.87
C TYR A 8 13.30 -20.16 -2.30
N SER A 9 13.21 -19.45 -1.17
CA SER A 9 12.00 -18.78 -0.73
C SER A 9 12.00 -17.39 -1.33
N VAL A 10 10.96 -17.06 -2.12
CA VAL A 10 10.89 -15.79 -2.85
C VAL A 10 9.68 -15.00 -2.38
N GLY A 11 9.91 -13.74 -2.00
CA GLY A 11 8.87 -12.78 -1.63
C GLY A 11 8.69 -11.73 -2.71
N ILE A 12 7.45 -11.53 -3.16
CA ILE A 12 7.07 -10.52 -4.14
C ILE A 12 6.10 -9.54 -3.49
N ASP A 13 6.52 -8.28 -3.41
CA ASP A 13 5.63 -7.18 -3.07
C ASP A 13 5.09 -6.54 -4.35
N LEU A 14 3.77 -6.57 -4.53
CA LEU A 14 3.06 -5.91 -5.63
C LEU A 14 2.52 -4.56 -5.16
N GLY A 15 3.40 -3.60 -4.93
CA GLY A 15 3.00 -2.26 -4.45
C GLY A 15 2.26 -1.42 -5.50
N THR A 16 1.52 -0.40 -5.05
CA THR A 16 0.81 0.54 -5.93
C THR A 16 1.76 1.36 -6.80
N THR A 17 2.93 1.70 -6.27
CA THR A 17 3.95 2.53 -6.94
C THR A 17 5.18 1.75 -7.39
N HIS A 18 5.55 0.72 -6.65
CA HIS A 18 6.72 -0.11 -6.93
C HIS A 18 6.44 -1.57 -6.57
N CYS A 19 6.99 -2.48 -7.35
CA CYS A 19 7.10 -3.90 -7.01
C CYS A 19 8.54 -4.20 -6.58
N VAL A 20 8.68 -5.10 -5.61
CA VAL A 20 9.98 -5.56 -5.09
C VAL A 20 10.00 -7.08 -5.07
N LEU A 21 11.15 -7.67 -5.37
CA LEU A 21 11.40 -9.08 -5.24
C LEU A 21 12.57 -9.30 -4.27
N ALA A 22 12.35 -10.10 -3.24
CA ALA A 22 13.37 -10.54 -2.30
C ALA A 22 13.41 -12.07 -2.25
N TYR A 23 14.51 -12.64 -1.83
CA TYR A 23 14.67 -14.10 -1.78
C TYR A 23 15.67 -14.53 -0.71
N GLN A 24 15.58 -15.81 -0.32
CA GLN A 24 16.55 -16.47 0.54
C GLN A 24 16.80 -17.88 0.02
N ASP A 25 18.07 -18.29 -0.06
CA ASP A 25 18.45 -19.68 -0.36
C ASP A 25 18.14 -20.55 0.86
N VAL A 26 17.13 -21.42 0.75
CA VAL A 26 16.68 -22.28 1.86
C VAL A 26 17.51 -23.55 2.03
N GLN A 27 18.45 -23.82 1.11
CA GLN A 27 19.39 -24.93 1.19
C GLN A 27 20.65 -24.57 1.97
N SER A 28 20.88 -23.28 2.24
CA SER A 28 22.04 -22.76 2.95
C SER A 28 21.65 -22.19 4.32
N GLU A 29 22.08 -22.83 5.40
CA GLU A 29 21.83 -22.38 6.78
C GLU A 29 22.37 -20.96 7.08
N LYS A 30 23.33 -20.48 6.31
CA LYS A 30 23.93 -19.16 6.47
C LYS A 30 23.32 -18.09 5.57
N SER A 31 22.37 -18.48 4.71
CA SER A 31 21.71 -17.54 3.82
C SER A 31 20.85 -16.55 4.59
N ARG A 32 20.78 -15.34 4.08
CA ARG A 32 19.92 -14.26 4.57
C ARG A 32 19.01 -13.80 3.47
N VAL A 33 17.98 -13.06 3.84
CA VAL A 33 17.09 -12.45 2.84
C VAL A 33 17.85 -11.37 2.08
N GLU A 34 17.89 -11.52 0.76
CA GLU A 34 18.47 -10.57 -0.19
C GLU A 34 17.37 -9.94 -1.05
N VAL A 35 17.57 -8.70 -1.49
CA VAL A 35 16.70 -8.04 -2.46
C VAL A 35 17.30 -8.18 -3.84
N MET A 36 16.49 -8.65 -4.77
CA MET A 36 16.93 -8.81 -6.15
C MET A 36 17.03 -7.46 -6.86
N SER A 37 18.13 -7.24 -7.55
CA SER A 37 18.25 -6.14 -8.52
C SER A 37 17.57 -6.54 -9.82
N ILE A 38 16.53 -5.79 -10.23
CA ILE A 38 15.65 -6.07 -11.35
C ILE A 38 16.14 -5.29 -12.58
N ALA A 39 16.57 -6.00 -13.61
CA ALA A 39 16.93 -5.38 -14.88
C ALA A 39 15.68 -4.77 -15.54
N GLN A 40 15.72 -3.49 -15.86
CA GLN A 40 14.63 -2.75 -16.50
C GLN A 40 15.15 -1.61 -17.37
N MET A 41 14.37 -1.21 -18.34
CA MET A 41 14.71 -0.01 -19.13
C MET A 41 14.50 1.25 -18.29
N THR A 42 15.50 2.13 -18.28
CA THR A 42 15.43 3.46 -17.65
C THR A 42 15.36 4.59 -18.68
N ALA A 43 15.89 4.33 -19.90
CA ALA A 43 15.76 5.19 -21.06
C ALA A 43 15.73 4.35 -22.35
N PRO A 44 15.37 4.90 -23.52
CA PRO A 44 15.42 4.17 -24.79
C PRO A 44 16.81 3.57 -25.04
N GLY A 45 16.89 2.24 -25.12
CA GLY A 45 18.12 1.49 -25.31
C GLY A 45 19.03 1.36 -24.09
N THR A 46 18.63 1.90 -22.94
CA THR A 46 19.39 1.80 -21.68
C THR A 46 18.68 0.87 -20.70
N VAL A 47 19.38 -0.16 -20.23
CA VAL A 47 18.91 -1.09 -19.20
C VAL A 47 19.78 -0.95 -17.96
N GLU A 48 19.15 -0.83 -16.81
CA GLU A 48 19.80 -0.75 -15.51
C GLU A 48 19.17 -1.75 -14.53
N ASN A 49 19.94 -2.14 -13.52
CA ASN A 49 19.48 -3.00 -12.43
C ASN A 49 19.07 -2.13 -11.23
N LEU A 50 17.80 -2.15 -10.89
CA LEU A 50 17.25 -1.39 -9.76
C LEU A 50 16.58 -2.35 -8.77
N ASN A 51 16.60 -2.00 -7.49
CA ASN A 51 15.98 -2.82 -6.43
C ASN A 51 14.44 -2.78 -6.42
N GLN A 52 13.85 -1.93 -7.25
CA GLN A 52 12.40 -1.75 -7.36
C GLN A 52 12.03 -1.65 -8.84
N LEU A 53 10.92 -2.28 -9.20
CA LEU A 53 10.26 -2.11 -10.50
C LEU A 53 9.09 -1.14 -10.32
N GLY A 54 9.08 -0.01 -11.02
CA GLY A 54 7.94 0.91 -10.98
C GLY A 54 6.65 0.23 -11.45
N SER A 55 5.56 0.37 -10.67
CA SER A 55 4.23 -0.17 -11.02
C SER A 55 3.54 0.70 -12.07
N PHE A 56 4.19 0.86 -13.21
CA PHE A 56 3.77 1.68 -14.34
C PHE A 56 3.82 0.87 -15.63
N VAL A 57 2.82 1.06 -16.49
CA VAL A 57 2.82 0.53 -17.87
C VAL A 57 2.61 1.70 -18.82
N TYR A 58 3.44 1.81 -19.82
CA TYR A 58 3.31 2.81 -20.87
C TYR A 58 2.91 2.18 -22.19
N GLN A 59 1.93 2.75 -22.85
CA GLN A 59 1.41 2.32 -24.16
C GLN A 59 1.99 3.21 -25.26
N PRO A 60 3.17 2.86 -25.81
CA PRO A 60 3.83 3.71 -26.81
C PRO A 60 3.02 3.80 -28.10
N HIS A 61 3.13 4.93 -28.80
CA HIS A 61 2.67 5.03 -30.17
C HIS A 61 3.58 4.20 -31.10
N GLU A 62 3.03 3.70 -32.20
CA GLU A 62 3.73 2.79 -33.12
C GLU A 62 5.13 3.31 -33.56
N HIS A 63 5.26 4.63 -33.73
CA HIS A 63 6.51 5.25 -34.20
C HIS A 63 7.26 6.04 -33.11
N GLU A 64 6.83 5.95 -31.84
CA GLU A 64 7.41 6.72 -30.76
C GLU A 64 8.82 6.24 -30.36
N MET A 65 9.08 4.96 -30.51
CA MET A 65 10.35 4.36 -30.15
C MET A 65 10.75 3.26 -31.15
N ALA A 66 11.96 3.31 -31.64
CA ALA A 66 12.50 2.27 -32.52
C ALA A 66 12.53 0.90 -31.81
N ALA A 67 12.21 -0.17 -32.53
CA ALA A 67 12.23 -1.53 -31.98
C ALA A 67 13.59 -1.89 -31.34
N ALA A 68 14.68 -1.47 -31.96
CA ALA A 68 16.04 -1.69 -31.42
C ALA A 68 16.28 -1.05 -30.06
N SER A 69 15.51 -0.02 -29.69
CA SER A 69 15.62 0.71 -28.43
C SER A 69 14.72 0.16 -27.33
N ARG A 70 13.96 -0.92 -27.59
CA ARG A 70 13.03 -1.55 -26.64
C ARG A 70 13.54 -2.88 -26.09
N ARG A 71 14.83 -3.16 -26.17
CA ARG A 71 15.40 -4.47 -25.80
C ARG A 71 15.58 -4.62 -24.30
N LEU A 72 15.20 -5.80 -23.82
CA LEU A 72 15.52 -6.30 -22.48
C LEU A 72 16.46 -7.51 -22.60
N PRO A 73 17.21 -7.88 -21.57
CA PRO A 73 18.14 -9.02 -21.65
C PRO A 73 17.49 -10.34 -22.11
N TRP A 74 16.21 -10.52 -21.83
CA TRP A 74 15.43 -11.72 -22.18
C TRP A 74 14.48 -11.54 -23.37
N SER A 75 14.34 -10.32 -23.92
CA SER A 75 13.41 -10.06 -25.01
C SER A 75 13.90 -8.96 -25.93
N SER A 76 13.91 -9.23 -27.23
CA SER A 76 14.24 -8.23 -28.25
C SER A 76 13.09 -7.28 -28.59
N GLU A 77 11.84 -7.69 -28.32
CA GLU A 77 10.62 -6.94 -28.65
C GLU A 77 9.58 -7.07 -27.52
N PRO A 78 9.76 -6.39 -26.38
CA PRO A 78 8.77 -6.42 -25.32
C PRO A 78 7.46 -5.79 -25.80
N THR A 79 6.34 -6.45 -25.46
CA THR A 79 4.98 -6.04 -25.87
C THR A 79 4.48 -4.81 -25.14
N ALA A 80 5.03 -4.51 -23.97
CA ALA A 80 4.69 -3.35 -23.15
C ALA A 80 5.95 -2.76 -22.50
N LEU A 81 5.94 -1.48 -22.25
CA LEU A 81 6.98 -0.81 -21.46
C LEU A 81 6.54 -0.76 -20.00
N VAL A 82 7.33 -1.36 -19.11
CA VAL A 82 7.04 -1.47 -17.67
C VAL A 82 8.18 -0.84 -16.88
N GLY A 83 7.89 -0.33 -15.68
CA GLY A 83 8.90 0.16 -14.77
C GLY A 83 9.33 1.61 -15.00
N ALA A 84 10.61 1.89 -14.82
CA ALA A 84 11.18 3.23 -14.83
C ALA A 84 10.96 3.98 -16.16
N ILE A 85 11.17 3.31 -17.30
CA ILE A 85 10.91 3.91 -18.62
C ILE A 85 9.45 4.29 -18.81
N ALA A 86 8.52 3.47 -18.30
CA ALA A 86 7.09 3.77 -18.38
C ALA A 86 6.74 5.01 -17.58
N ARG A 87 7.32 5.21 -16.39
CA ARG A 87 7.18 6.40 -15.58
C ARG A 87 7.73 7.64 -16.29
N ASP A 88 8.96 7.56 -16.85
CA ASP A 88 9.60 8.69 -17.53
C ASP A 88 8.80 9.15 -18.77
N LEU A 89 8.41 8.22 -19.65
CA LEU A 89 7.60 8.55 -20.83
C LEU A 89 6.20 9.02 -20.43
N GLY A 90 5.62 8.41 -19.43
CA GLY A 90 4.30 8.76 -18.90
C GLY A 90 4.25 10.16 -18.28
N SER A 91 5.32 10.63 -17.65
CA SER A 91 5.42 12.01 -17.14
C SER A 91 5.30 13.03 -18.27
N LYS A 92 5.77 12.70 -19.46
CA LYS A 92 5.72 13.53 -20.69
C LYS A 92 4.39 13.36 -21.45
N THR A 93 3.81 12.15 -21.42
CA THR A 93 2.56 11.81 -22.14
C THR A 93 1.60 11.03 -21.23
N PRO A 94 0.98 11.67 -20.23
CA PRO A 94 0.18 11.00 -19.20
C PRO A 94 -1.02 10.21 -19.74
N ILE A 95 -1.56 10.60 -20.89
CA ILE A 95 -2.69 9.90 -21.53
C ILE A 95 -2.36 8.47 -21.97
N ARG A 96 -1.09 8.07 -21.98
CA ARG A 96 -0.61 6.73 -22.36
C ARG A 96 -0.06 5.95 -21.17
N LEU A 97 -0.10 6.55 -19.97
CA LEU A 97 0.43 5.95 -18.76
C LEU A 97 -0.66 5.24 -17.96
N VAL A 98 -0.46 3.98 -17.69
CA VAL A 98 -1.20 3.23 -16.67
C VAL A 98 -0.44 3.33 -15.36
N ALA A 99 -1.05 3.95 -14.36
CA ALA A 99 -0.57 4.09 -13.00
C ALA A 99 -1.65 3.65 -12.01
N SER A 100 -1.26 3.37 -10.77
CA SER A 100 -2.18 2.99 -9.69
C SER A 100 -3.10 1.80 -10.03
N ALA A 101 -2.63 0.86 -10.87
CA ALA A 101 -3.42 -0.28 -11.31
C ALA A 101 -3.92 -1.14 -10.13
N LYS A 102 -3.14 -1.25 -9.06
CA LYS A 102 -3.53 -1.94 -7.82
C LYS A 102 -4.75 -1.29 -7.15
N SER A 103 -4.84 0.03 -7.14
CA SER A 103 -6.01 0.76 -6.64
C SER A 103 -7.26 0.48 -7.49
N TRP A 104 -7.10 0.38 -8.82
CA TRP A 104 -8.18 -0.02 -9.72
C TRP A 104 -8.58 -1.49 -9.56
N LEU A 105 -7.62 -2.37 -9.22
CA LEU A 105 -7.89 -3.77 -8.91
C LEU A 105 -8.79 -3.94 -7.68
N CYS A 106 -8.80 -2.97 -6.76
CA CYS A 106 -9.67 -2.94 -5.58
C CYS A 106 -11.01 -2.25 -5.81
N HIS A 107 -11.20 -1.56 -6.95
CA HIS A 107 -12.39 -0.76 -7.17
C HIS A 107 -13.60 -1.62 -7.56
N ALA A 108 -14.53 -1.85 -6.63
CA ALA A 108 -15.73 -2.68 -6.85
C ALA A 108 -16.71 -2.13 -7.90
N GLY A 109 -16.65 -0.83 -8.21
CA GLY A 109 -17.54 -0.17 -9.18
C GLY A 109 -17.13 -0.32 -10.64
N VAL A 110 -16.07 -1.04 -10.96
CA VAL A 110 -15.59 -1.26 -12.34
C VAL A 110 -15.41 -2.74 -12.64
N ASN A 111 -15.49 -3.10 -13.93
CA ASN A 111 -15.07 -4.44 -14.35
C ASN A 111 -13.55 -4.51 -14.43
N ARG A 112 -12.95 -5.12 -13.41
CA ARG A 112 -11.50 -5.20 -13.20
C ARG A 112 -10.75 -6.05 -14.26
N ARG A 113 -11.49 -6.79 -15.11
CA ARG A 113 -10.97 -7.57 -16.24
C ARG A 113 -11.14 -6.86 -17.59
N GLU A 114 -11.91 -5.76 -17.62
CA GLU A 114 -12.13 -4.99 -18.83
C GLU A 114 -11.00 -3.98 -19.08
N ALA A 115 -10.67 -3.78 -20.37
CA ALA A 115 -9.61 -2.87 -20.78
C ALA A 115 -10.09 -1.43 -20.83
N PHE A 116 -9.79 -0.63 -19.80
CA PHE A 116 -10.14 0.78 -19.73
C PHE A 116 -8.98 1.70 -19.27
N LEU A 117 -7.85 1.13 -18.84
CA LEU A 117 -6.68 1.90 -18.41
C LEU A 117 -5.72 2.16 -19.60
N PRO A 118 -5.21 3.39 -19.75
CA PRO A 118 -5.37 4.57 -18.91
C PRO A 118 -6.80 5.13 -18.98
N SER A 119 -7.38 5.46 -17.83
CA SER A 119 -8.76 5.99 -17.76
C SER A 119 -8.83 7.40 -18.37
N GLY A 120 -9.87 7.65 -19.17
CA GLY A 120 -10.08 8.95 -19.82
C GLY A 120 -9.17 9.24 -21.02
N SER A 121 -8.37 8.26 -21.46
CA SER A 121 -7.56 8.39 -22.68
C SER A 121 -8.39 8.36 -23.96
N PRO A 122 -7.93 9.03 -25.05
CA PRO A 122 -8.55 8.92 -26.36
C PRO A 122 -8.70 7.48 -26.86
N GLU A 123 -9.58 7.25 -27.84
CA GLU A 123 -9.86 5.91 -28.37
C GLU A 123 -8.69 5.28 -29.12
N ASP A 124 -7.79 6.10 -29.68
CA ASP A 124 -6.56 5.67 -30.37
C ASP A 124 -5.47 5.16 -29.41
N VAL A 125 -5.65 5.32 -28.11
CA VAL A 125 -4.73 4.78 -27.09
C VAL A 125 -5.16 3.36 -26.73
N SER A 126 -4.26 2.40 -26.91
CA SER A 126 -4.46 1.02 -26.47
C SER A 126 -4.72 0.97 -24.97
N LYS A 127 -5.75 0.21 -24.58
CA LYS A 127 -6.16 0.09 -23.18
C LYS A 127 -5.90 -1.31 -22.67
N ILE A 128 -5.63 -1.40 -21.38
CA ILE A 128 -5.48 -2.67 -20.65
C ILE A 128 -6.37 -2.69 -19.41
N SER A 129 -6.62 -3.88 -18.87
CA SER A 129 -7.35 -4.02 -17.60
C SER A 129 -6.40 -3.85 -16.40
N PRO A 130 -6.94 -3.55 -15.20
CA PRO A 130 -6.18 -3.64 -13.95
C PRO A 130 -5.52 -5.01 -13.75
N LEU A 131 -6.23 -6.09 -14.08
CA LEU A 131 -5.70 -7.44 -14.05
C LEU A 131 -4.49 -7.58 -14.98
N ARG A 132 -4.61 -7.13 -16.24
CA ARG A 132 -3.51 -7.21 -17.22
C ARG A 132 -2.29 -6.39 -16.80
N ALA A 133 -2.49 -5.23 -16.20
CA ALA A 133 -1.38 -4.45 -15.65
C ALA A 133 -0.62 -5.22 -14.55
N THR A 134 -1.35 -5.90 -13.66
CA THR A 134 -0.76 -6.74 -12.60
C THR A 134 0.02 -7.92 -13.20
N GLU A 135 -0.52 -8.57 -14.23
CA GLU A 135 0.18 -9.63 -14.98
C GLU A 135 1.50 -9.11 -15.57
N LEU A 136 1.49 -7.93 -16.20
CA LEU A 136 2.70 -7.35 -16.81
C LEU A 136 3.81 -7.07 -15.79
N TYR A 137 3.46 -6.66 -14.58
CA TYR A 137 4.45 -6.51 -13.50
C TYR A 137 5.04 -7.85 -13.11
N LEU A 138 4.21 -8.85 -12.89
CA LEU A 138 4.63 -10.21 -12.54
C LEU A 138 5.44 -10.87 -13.66
N GLU A 139 5.03 -10.73 -14.93
CA GLU A 139 5.77 -11.22 -16.10
C GLU A 139 7.19 -10.62 -16.15
N HIS A 140 7.31 -9.31 -15.88
CA HIS A 140 8.62 -8.66 -15.86
C HIS A 140 9.50 -9.19 -14.73
N LEU A 141 8.94 -9.33 -13.51
CA LEU A 141 9.66 -9.88 -12.35
C LEU A 141 10.11 -11.33 -12.62
N GLN A 142 9.21 -12.17 -13.17
CA GLN A 142 9.51 -13.55 -13.52
C GLN A 142 10.62 -13.64 -14.58
N ALA A 143 10.52 -12.87 -15.66
CA ALA A 143 11.52 -12.89 -16.70
C ALA A 143 12.89 -12.38 -16.23
N ALA A 144 12.91 -11.36 -15.36
CA ALA A 144 14.13 -10.87 -14.74
C ALA A 144 14.77 -11.92 -13.81
N TRP A 145 13.94 -12.62 -13.02
CA TRP A 145 14.38 -13.72 -12.16
C TRP A 145 14.95 -14.87 -12.97
N ASP A 146 14.21 -15.38 -13.97
CA ASP A 146 14.59 -16.53 -14.78
C ASP A 146 15.88 -16.26 -15.59
N HIS A 147 16.05 -14.98 -16.01
CA HIS A 147 17.30 -14.56 -16.63
C HIS A 147 18.50 -14.58 -15.68
N ALA A 148 18.29 -14.14 -14.42
CA ALA A 148 19.35 -14.11 -13.39
C ALA A 148 19.61 -15.50 -12.78
N HIS A 149 18.62 -16.40 -12.78
CA HIS A 149 18.67 -17.71 -12.15
C HIS A 149 18.21 -18.81 -13.14
N PRO A 150 18.93 -19.04 -14.25
CA PRO A 150 18.50 -19.95 -15.30
C PRO A 150 18.31 -21.40 -14.83
N ASP A 151 19.02 -21.82 -13.77
CA ASP A 151 18.94 -23.15 -13.19
C ASP A 151 17.86 -23.27 -12.09
N ALA A 152 17.15 -22.21 -11.80
CA ALA A 152 16.14 -22.16 -10.74
C ALA A 152 14.97 -21.22 -11.11
N PRO A 153 14.15 -21.59 -12.12
CA PRO A 153 13.03 -20.77 -12.60
C PRO A 153 12.08 -20.37 -11.47
N LEU A 154 11.50 -19.17 -11.54
CA LEU A 154 10.63 -18.64 -10.51
C LEU A 154 9.42 -19.55 -10.23
N ALA A 155 8.85 -20.14 -11.28
CA ALA A 155 7.70 -21.04 -11.17
C ALA A 155 7.98 -22.32 -10.35
N GLU A 156 9.24 -22.67 -10.14
CA GLU A 156 9.69 -23.82 -9.35
C GLU A 156 10.07 -23.45 -7.92
N GLN A 157 10.02 -22.16 -7.55
CA GLN A 157 10.39 -21.70 -6.23
C GLN A 157 9.19 -21.60 -5.26
N ASP A 158 9.47 -21.52 -3.96
CA ASP A 158 8.42 -21.26 -2.93
C ASP A 158 8.12 -19.76 -2.91
N VAL A 159 7.12 -19.33 -3.68
CA VAL A 159 6.78 -17.93 -3.88
C VAL A 159 5.73 -17.46 -2.88
N THR A 160 5.96 -16.32 -2.25
CA THR A 160 4.99 -15.59 -1.43
C THR A 160 4.71 -14.23 -2.07
N ILE A 161 3.45 -13.96 -2.41
CA ILE A 161 3.00 -12.69 -3.00
C ILE A 161 2.24 -11.92 -1.93
N THR A 162 2.55 -10.63 -1.75
CA THR A 162 1.86 -9.83 -0.74
C THR A 162 0.63 -9.14 -1.29
N VAL A 163 -0.34 -8.95 -0.40
CA VAL A 163 -1.58 -8.22 -0.65
C VAL A 163 -1.91 -7.35 0.56
N PRO A 164 -2.57 -6.19 0.40
CA PRO A 164 -3.09 -5.43 1.52
C PRO A 164 -3.99 -6.28 2.40
N ALA A 165 -3.91 -6.09 3.71
CA ALA A 165 -4.78 -6.79 4.66
C ALA A 165 -6.26 -6.47 4.43
N SER A 166 -6.54 -5.27 3.93
CA SER A 166 -7.86 -4.73 3.63
C SER A 166 -8.46 -5.17 2.29
N PHE A 167 -7.72 -5.94 1.46
CA PHE A 167 -8.24 -6.43 0.17
C PHE A 167 -9.53 -7.24 0.33
N ASP A 168 -10.54 -6.92 -0.47
CA ASP A 168 -11.74 -7.73 -0.59
C ASP A 168 -11.42 -9.11 -1.22
N PRO A 169 -12.28 -10.12 -1.05
CA PRO A 169 -12.05 -11.44 -1.64
C PRO A 169 -11.82 -11.38 -3.16
N ALA A 170 -12.53 -10.50 -3.87
CA ALA A 170 -12.40 -10.39 -5.32
C ALA A 170 -11.04 -9.84 -5.75
N ALA A 171 -10.47 -8.86 -5.03
CA ALA A 171 -9.13 -8.35 -5.31
C ALA A 171 -8.05 -9.41 -5.01
N ARG A 172 -8.23 -10.19 -3.93
CA ARG A 172 -7.35 -11.33 -3.63
C ARG A 172 -7.41 -12.39 -4.74
N ASP A 173 -8.60 -12.75 -5.21
CA ASP A 173 -8.80 -13.73 -6.28
C ASP A 173 -8.20 -13.24 -7.61
N LEU A 174 -8.29 -11.95 -7.92
CA LEU A 174 -7.67 -11.36 -9.11
C LEU A 174 -6.14 -11.37 -9.02
N THR A 175 -5.57 -11.19 -7.84
CA THR A 175 -4.12 -11.35 -7.64
C THR A 175 -3.69 -12.80 -7.86
N VAL A 176 -4.49 -13.75 -7.38
CA VAL A 176 -4.27 -15.19 -7.64
C VAL A 176 -4.38 -15.50 -9.12
N GLU A 177 -5.39 -14.94 -9.81
CA GLU A 177 -5.61 -15.12 -11.25
C GLU A 177 -4.42 -14.57 -12.04
N ALA A 178 -3.94 -13.35 -11.74
CA ALA A 178 -2.77 -12.77 -12.39
C ALA A 178 -1.53 -13.67 -12.26
N ALA A 179 -1.25 -14.15 -11.05
CA ALA A 179 -0.12 -15.05 -10.83
C ALA A 179 -0.24 -16.38 -11.61
N ARG A 180 -1.44 -16.96 -11.64
CA ARG A 180 -1.70 -18.20 -12.41
C ARG A 180 -1.59 -18.00 -13.92
N ASN A 181 -2.07 -16.86 -14.42
CA ASN A 181 -2.03 -16.54 -15.86
C ASN A 181 -0.59 -16.44 -16.39
N ILE A 182 0.36 -16.06 -15.54
CA ILE A 182 1.79 -16.04 -15.92
C ILE A 182 2.51 -17.38 -15.66
N GLY A 183 1.80 -18.42 -15.20
CA GLY A 183 2.33 -19.76 -14.98
C GLY A 183 2.79 -20.08 -13.57
N LEU A 184 2.66 -19.17 -12.60
CA LEU A 184 2.91 -19.47 -11.19
C LEU A 184 1.77 -20.34 -10.64
N GLN A 185 2.04 -21.61 -10.35
CA GLN A 185 1.04 -22.55 -9.82
C GLN A 185 1.16 -22.73 -8.31
N HIS A 186 2.35 -22.52 -7.76
CA HIS A 186 2.68 -22.77 -6.36
C HIS A 186 3.12 -21.47 -5.68
N PHE A 187 2.17 -20.78 -5.08
CA PHE A 187 2.46 -19.57 -4.31
C PHE A 187 1.50 -19.43 -3.12
N THR A 188 1.85 -18.57 -2.21
CA THR A 188 1.05 -18.23 -1.02
C THR A 188 0.79 -16.72 -1.04
N LEU A 189 -0.41 -16.29 -0.62
CA LEU A 189 -0.67 -14.88 -0.32
C LEU A 189 -0.34 -14.60 1.14
N LEU A 190 0.34 -13.46 1.37
CA LEU A 190 0.63 -12.93 2.70
C LEU A 190 0.16 -11.49 2.77
N GLU A 191 -0.37 -11.08 3.90
CA GLU A 191 -0.78 -9.69 4.10
C GLU A 191 0.42 -8.78 4.37
N GLU A 192 0.45 -7.61 3.74
CA GLU A 192 1.55 -6.63 3.81
C GLU A 192 1.95 -6.25 5.24
N PRO A 193 1.01 -5.97 6.18
CA PRO A 193 1.39 -5.68 7.57
C PRO A 193 2.07 -6.87 8.28
N GLN A 194 1.66 -8.10 7.94
CA GLN A 194 2.34 -9.29 8.47
C GLN A 194 3.73 -9.43 7.88
N ALA A 195 3.87 -9.20 6.58
CA ALA A 195 5.17 -9.21 5.91
C ALA A 195 6.13 -8.17 6.52
N ALA A 196 5.66 -6.93 6.75
CA ALA A 196 6.45 -5.89 7.40
C ALA A 196 6.96 -6.34 8.79
N LEU A 197 6.10 -6.99 9.57
CA LEU A 197 6.47 -7.52 10.89
C LEU A 197 7.46 -8.69 10.78
N TYR A 198 7.32 -9.58 9.81
CA TYR A 198 8.30 -10.64 9.53
C TYR A 198 9.67 -10.06 9.14
N SER A 199 9.69 -8.98 8.36
CA SER A 199 10.93 -8.28 8.03
C SER A 199 11.61 -7.68 9.26
N TRP A 200 10.83 -7.11 10.18
CA TRP A 200 11.36 -6.60 11.44
C TRP A 200 11.96 -7.72 12.29
N ILE A 201 11.28 -8.87 12.41
CA ILE A 201 11.79 -10.04 13.13
C ILE A 201 13.10 -10.54 12.51
N ASP A 202 13.15 -10.70 11.18
CA ASP A 202 14.34 -11.13 10.46
C ASP A 202 15.52 -10.18 10.71
N ASN A 203 15.30 -8.87 10.59
CA ASN A 203 16.36 -7.87 10.82
C ASN A 203 16.87 -7.82 12.26
N ARG A 204 16.02 -8.12 13.23
CA ARG A 204 16.37 -8.12 14.66
C ARG A 204 16.91 -9.47 15.14
N HIS A 205 16.76 -10.53 14.35
CA HIS A 205 17.12 -11.89 14.75
C HIS A 205 16.53 -12.22 16.14
N GLU A 206 17.32 -12.82 17.03
CA GLU A 206 16.86 -13.13 18.39
C GLU A 206 16.59 -11.90 19.27
N GLN A 207 17.12 -10.73 18.90
CA GLN A 207 16.96 -9.49 19.70
C GLN A 207 15.53 -8.97 19.75
N TRP A 208 14.67 -9.29 18.76
CA TRP A 208 13.28 -8.86 18.76
C TRP A 208 12.53 -9.29 20.04
N ARG A 209 12.92 -10.45 20.63
CA ARG A 209 12.33 -10.97 21.88
C ARG A 209 12.63 -10.09 23.11
N SER A 210 13.64 -9.26 23.06
CA SER A 210 13.96 -8.29 24.11
C SER A 210 13.32 -6.91 23.86
N GLU A 211 12.77 -6.73 22.67
CA GLU A 211 12.15 -5.45 22.28
C GLU A 211 10.66 -5.39 22.58
N VAL A 212 10.01 -6.54 22.69
CA VAL A 212 8.59 -6.67 23.01
C VAL A 212 8.35 -7.69 24.12
N SER A 213 7.26 -7.56 24.84
CA SER A 213 6.89 -8.39 25.99
C SER A 213 5.47 -8.95 25.82
N VAL A 214 5.16 -10.04 26.50
CA VAL A 214 3.79 -10.60 26.53
C VAL A 214 2.82 -9.53 27.03
N GLY A 215 1.73 -9.35 26.30
CA GLY A 215 0.73 -8.30 26.55
C GLY A 215 0.96 -7.01 25.78
N ASP A 216 2.10 -6.85 25.10
CA ASP A 216 2.29 -5.72 24.19
C ASP A 216 1.32 -5.79 23.01
N VAL A 217 0.85 -4.62 22.58
CA VAL A 217 0.04 -4.44 21.38
C VAL A 217 0.81 -3.58 20.38
N VAL A 218 1.18 -4.18 19.27
CA VAL A 218 1.89 -3.51 18.17
C VAL A 218 0.87 -2.97 17.17
N LEU A 219 0.86 -1.67 16.96
CA LEU A 219 0.13 -1.02 15.87
C LEU A 219 1.04 -0.97 14.64
N VAL A 220 0.67 -1.72 13.60
CA VAL A 220 1.34 -1.67 12.29
C VAL A 220 0.61 -0.65 11.44
N ILE A 221 1.33 0.36 10.96
CA ILE A 221 0.84 1.44 10.11
C ILE A 221 1.58 1.37 8.79
N ASP A 222 0.88 1.03 7.72
CA ASP A 222 1.42 0.99 6.37
C ASP A 222 0.77 2.10 5.53
N ILE A 223 1.58 3.10 5.12
CA ILE A 223 1.12 4.19 4.26
C ILE A 223 1.91 4.14 2.96
N GLY A 224 1.30 3.44 2.00
CA GLY A 224 1.86 3.27 0.66
C GLY A 224 1.52 4.41 -0.29
N GLY A 225 1.73 4.16 -1.60
CA GLY A 225 1.34 5.11 -2.64
C GLY A 225 -0.17 5.28 -2.78
N GLY A 226 -0.94 4.21 -2.69
CA GLY A 226 -2.39 4.22 -2.94
C GLY A 226 -3.25 4.03 -1.71
N THR A 227 -2.75 3.40 -0.66
CA THR A 227 -3.54 2.97 0.50
C THR A 227 -2.88 3.28 1.82
N THR A 228 -3.71 3.34 2.87
CA THR A 228 -3.29 3.27 4.27
C THR A 228 -3.91 2.02 4.88
N ASP A 229 -3.07 1.11 5.33
CA ASP A 229 -3.45 -0.15 5.96
C ASP A 229 -3.03 -0.16 7.43
N LEU A 230 -3.94 -0.60 8.30
CA LEU A 230 -3.77 -0.62 9.75
C LEU A 230 -3.98 -2.03 10.27
N SER A 231 -3.12 -2.48 11.17
CA SER A 231 -3.29 -3.77 11.84
C SER A 231 -2.84 -3.69 13.30
N LEU A 232 -3.49 -4.46 14.16
CA LEU A 232 -3.07 -4.66 15.55
C LEU A 232 -2.60 -6.09 15.74
N VAL A 233 -1.43 -6.24 16.34
CA VAL A 233 -0.80 -7.52 16.67
C VAL A 233 -0.49 -7.56 18.15
N GLU A 234 -1.03 -8.56 18.85
CA GLU A 234 -0.77 -8.83 20.26
C GLU A 234 0.43 -9.75 20.40
N VAL A 235 1.31 -9.45 21.34
CA VAL A 235 2.39 -10.31 21.76
C VAL A 235 1.87 -11.24 22.84
N THR A 236 1.88 -12.53 22.56
CA THR A 236 1.36 -13.59 23.44
C THR A 236 2.48 -14.56 23.81
N GLU A 237 2.17 -15.52 24.67
CA GLU A 237 3.06 -16.63 25.00
C GLU A 237 2.44 -17.93 24.55
N GLU A 238 3.21 -18.78 23.88
CA GLU A 238 2.84 -20.13 23.50
C GLU A 238 3.99 -21.09 23.84
N GLU A 239 3.71 -22.12 24.61
CA GLU A 239 4.69 -23.14 25.00
C GLU A 239 6.00 -22.57 25.59
N GLY A 240 5.88 -21.45 26.35
CA GLY A 240 7.02 -20.77 26.96
C GLY A 240 7.81 -19.85 26.04
N ASN A 241 7.33 -19.60 24.81
CA ASN A 241 7.96 -18.70 23.83
C ASN A 241 7.05 -17.55 23.46
N LEU A 242 7.64 -16.39 23.13
CA LEU A 242 6.88 -15.27 22.57
C LEU A 242 6.26 -15.68 21.23
N ALA A 243 4.98 -15.43 21.11
CA ALA A 243 4.19 -15.61 19.89
C ALA A 243 3.50 -14.30 19.52
N LEU A 244 3.17 -14.15 18.25
CA LEU A 244 2.52 -12.98 17.72
C LEU A 244 1.16 -13.35 17.16
N LYS A 245 0.10 -12.65 17.60
CA LYS A 245 -1.27 -12.90 17.19
C LYS A 245 -1.89 -11.62 16.64
N ARG A 246 -2.30 -11.62 15.37
CA ARG A 246 -3.06 -10.50 14.82
C ARG A 246 -4.46 -10.47 15.43
N ILE A 247 -4.83 -9.37 16.05
CA ILE A 247 -6.11 -9.18 16.75
C ILE A 247 -7.09 -8.30 15.98
N ALA A 248 -6.61 -7.42 15.08
CA ALA A 248 -7.47 -6.58 14.27
C ALA A 248 -6.83 -6.15 12.94
N VAL A 249 -7.68 -5.84 11.95
CA VAL A 249 -7.34 -5.24 10.67
C VAL A 249 -8.27 -4.07 10.41
N GLY A 250 -7.74 -2.97 9.90
CA GLY A 250 -8.49 -1.79 9.49
C GLY A 250 -9.30 -2.02 8.21
N GLU A 251 -10.23 -1.11 7.96
CA GLU A 251 -10.94 -1.03 6.68
C GLU A 251 -9.99 -0.60 5.57
N HIS A 252 -10.37 -0.87 4.32
CA HIS A 252 -9.60 -0.43 3.15
C HIS A 252 -9.68 1.08 2.99
N ILE A 253 -8.58 1.78 3.25
CA ILE A 253 -8.50 3.24 3.17
C ILE A 253 -7.71 3.59 1.91
N LEU A 254 -8.42 4.02 0.86
CA LEU A 254 -7.82 4.46 -0.40
C LEU A 254 -7.27 5.88 -0.23
N LEU A 255 -6.18 5.98 0.50
CA LEU A 255 -5.52 7.22 0.88
C LEU A 255 -4.03 6.96 1.06
N GLY A 256 -3.20 7.63 0.29
CA GLY A 256 -1.75 7.44 0.28
C GLY A 256 -1.00 8.54 -0.46
N GLY A 257 0.22 8.24 -0.89
CA GLY A 257 1.09 9.17 -1.60
C GLY A 257 0.48 9.77 -2.87
N ASP A 258 -0.29 8.99 -3.64
CA ASP A 258 -0.96 9.45 -4.86
C ASP A 258 -1.99 10.54 -4.57
N ASN A 259 -2.69 10.45 -3.43
CA ASN A 259 -3.63 11.48 -2.98
C ASN A 259 -2.91 12.76 -2.58
N MET A 260 -1.73 12.64 -1.97
CA MET A 260 -0.88 13.77 -1.61
C MET A 260 -0.37 14.50 -2.86
N ASP A 261 0.09 13.75 -3.87
CA ASP A 261 0.53 14.29 -5.15
C ASP A 261 -0.59 15.05 -5.86
N LEU A 262 -1.78 14.46 -5.87
CA LEU A 262 -2.98 15.07 -6.46
C LEU A 262 -3.41 16.34 -5.70
N ALA A 263 -3.36 16.32 -4.36
CA ALA A 263 -3.69 17.50 -3.54
C ALA A 263 -2.73 18.67 -3.82
N LEU A 264 -1.43 18.39 -3.94
CA LEU A 264 -0.42 19.39 -4.31
C LEU A 264 -0.65 19.93 -5.72
N ALA A 265 -1.00 19.07 -6.69
CA ALA A 265 -1.34 19.50 -8.04
C ALA A 265 -2.58 20.41 -8.07
N TYR A 266 -3.61 20.09 -7.30
CA TYR A 266 -4.78 20.97 -7.18
C TYR A 266 -4.46 22.29 -6.49
N ARG A 267 -3.59 22.30 -5.49
CA ARG A 267 -3.10 23.54 -4.87
C ARG A 267 -2.41 24.45 -5.89
N LEU A 268 -1.51 23.90 -6.71
CA LEU A 268 -0.84 24.64 -7.77
C LEU A 268 -1.81 25.08 -8.88
N LYS A 269 -2.82 24.26 -9.22
CA LYS A 269 -3.90 24.65 -10.12
C LYS A 269 -4.63 25.89 -9.61
N MET A 270 -4.98 25.93 -8.32
CA MET A 270 -5.63 27.09 -7.70
C MET A 270 -4.71 28.33 -7.71
N LYS A 271 -3.42 28.16 -7.41
CA LYS A 271 -2.42 29.24 -7.48
C LYS A 271 -2.33 29.85 -8.89
N LEU A 272 -2.25 29.01 -9.93
CA LEU A 272 -2.24 29.45 -11.32
C LEU A 272 -3.55 30.10 -11.76
N ALA A 273 -4.71 29.62 -11.28
CA ALA A 273 -6.00 30.22 -11.56
C ALA A 273 -6.11 31.65 -10.99
N GLN A 274 -5.54 31.93 -9.82
CA GLN A 274 -5.45 33.27 -9.25
C GLN A 274 -4.60 34.24 -10.13
N GLU A 275 -3.67 33.68 -10.90
CA GLU A 275 -2.87 34.41 -11.90
C GLU A 275 -3.59 34.51 -13.27
N GLY A 276 -4.86 34.08 -13.37
CA GLY A 276 -5.62 34.07 -14.62
C GLY A 276 -5.24 32.95 -15.60
N LYS A 277 -4.54 31.89 -15.10
CA LYS A 277 -4.09 30.77 -15.92
C LYS A 277 -4.94 29.54 -15.60
N GLU A 278 -5.86 29.17 -16.46
CA GLU A 278 -6.68 27.97 -16.30
C GLU A 278 -5.98 26.74 -16.88
N LEU A 279 -6.01 25.62 -16.12
CA LEU A 279 -5.43 24.34 -16.53
C LEU A 279 -6.52 23.36 -16.97
N GLN A 280 -6.27 22.66 -18.07
CA GLN A 280 -7.06 21.52 -18.51
C GLN A 280 -6.73 20.27 -17.66
N MET A 281 -7.63 19.29 -17.64
CA MET A 281 -7.49 18.09 -16.80
C MET A 281 -6.21 17.30 -17.08
N TRP A 282 -5.83 17.12 -18.35
CA TRP A 282 -4.58 16.45 -18.72
C TRP A 282 -3.31 17.16 -18.21
N GLN A 283 -3.37 18.51 -18.09
CA GLN A 283 -2.28 19.31 -17.51
C GLN A 283 -2.19 19.10 -16.00
N VAL A 284 -3.32 18.96 -15.33
CA VAL A 284 -3.36 18.62 -13.90
C VAL A 284 -2.78 17.21 -13.67
N GLN A 285 -3.10 16.25 -14.52
CA GLN A 285 -2.51 14.89 -14.45
C GLN A 285 -0.98 14.93 -14.63
N ALA A 286 -0.47 15.65 -15.66
CA ALA A 286 0.96 15.83 -15.85
C ALA A 286 1.62 16.50 -14.64
N MET A 287 0.97 17.52 -14.09
CA MET A 287 1.44 18.24 -12.91
C MET A 287 1.46 17.37 -11.66
N THR A 288 0.55 16.39 -11.52
CA THR A 288 0.52 15.45 -10.40
C THR A 288 1.82 14.63 -10.36
N HIS A 289 2.32 14.16 -11.50
CA HIS A 289 3.60 13.45 -11.57
C HIS A 289 4.79 14.36 -11.21
N ALA A 290 4.80 15.61 -11.69
CA ALA A 290 5.83 16.59 -11.32
C ALA A 290 5.76 16.94 -9.81
N CYS A 291 4.57 17.01 -9.23
CA CYS A 291 4.37 17.22 -7.80
C CYS A 291 4.91 16.06 -6.95
N ARG A 292 4.83 14.80 -7.44
CA ARG A 292 5.44 13.65 -6.77
C ARG A 292 6.94 13.84 -6.60
N ASP A 293 7.64 14.09 -7.71
CA ASP A 293 9.09 14.25 -7.70
C ASP A 293 9.52 15.46 -6.84
N ALA A 294 8.78 16.56 -6.95
CA ALA A 294 9.01 17.75 -6.14
C ALA A 294 8.75 17.53 -4.64
N LYS A 295 7.67 16.83 -4.30
CA LYS A 295 7.35 16.43 -2.92
C LYS A 295 8.47 15.59 -2.32
N GLU A 296 8.90 14.54 -3.02
CA GLU A 296 9.98 13.65 -2.58
C GLU A 296 11.27 14.42 -2.36
N ALA A 297 11.64 15.32 -3.29
CA ALA A 297 12.82 16.18 -3.16
C ALA A 297 12.71 17.14 -1.96
N LEU A 298 11.58 17.83 -1.80
CA LEU A 298 11.35 18.77 -0.71
C LEU A 298 11.30 18.10 0.67
N LEU A 299 10.80 16.87 0.77
CA LEU A 299 10.76 16.13 2.03
C LEU A 299 12.11 15.51 2.39
N SER A 300 12.95 15.13 1.39
CA SER A 300 14.23 14.47 1.62
C SER A 300 15.41 15.42 1.77
N GLN A 301 15.34 16.64 1.21
CA GLN A 301 16.43 17.62 1.20
C GLN A 301 16.09 18.83 2.07
N PRO A 302 16.53 18.92 3.32
CA PRO A 302 16.13 20.00 4.25
C PRO A 302 16.41 21.41 3.78
N ASP A 303 17.47 21.61 3.02
CA ASP A 303 17.90 22.94 2.53
C ASP A 303 17.16 23.41 1.28
N LEU A 304 16.36 22.54 0.64
CA LEU A 304 15.61 22.85 -0.57
C LEU A 304 14.31 23.59 -0.22
N ALA A 305 14.21 24.88 -0.58
CA ALA A 305 13.04 25.70 -0.26
C ALA A 305 11.88 25.53 -1.24
N ALA A 306 12.19 25.36 -2.53
CA ALA A 306 11.19 25.22 -3.59
C ALA A 306 11.72 24.40 -4.77
N VAL A 307 10.82 23.79 -5.53
CA VAL A 307 11.11 23.07 -6.76
C VAL A 307 10.28 23.67 -7.90
N PRO A 308 10.90 24.02 -9.04
CA PRO A 308 10.18 24.53 -10.20
C PRO A 308 9.32 23.43 -10.83
N ILE A 309 8.07 23.76 -11.16
CA ILE A 309 7.12 22.89 -11.84
C ILE A 309 6.82 23.45 -13.22
N VAL A 310 7.03 22.63 -14.24
CA VAL A 310 6.75 22.95 -15.63
C VAL A 310 5.45 22.28 -16.04
N VAL A 311 4.47 23.07 -16.48
CA VAL A 311 3.19 22.54 -16.97
C VAL A 311 3.23 22.44 -18.49
N PRO A 312 3.03 21.25 -19.09
CA PRO A 312 3.04 21.06 -20.53
C PRO A 312 1.96 21.91 -21.21
N SER A 313 2.27 22.47 -22.38
CA SER A 313 1.27 23.16 -23.22
C SER A 313 1.19 22.48 -24.59
N ARG A 314 -0.04 22.39 -25.17
CA ARG A 314 -0.27 21.90 -26.52
C ARG A 314 -0.39 23.13 -27.44
N GLY A 315 0.47 23.23 -28.43
CA GLY A 315 0.36 24.26 -29.47
C GLY A 315 1.47 24.16 -30.49
N SER A 316 1.11 24.26 -31.77
CA SER A 316 2.04 24.25 -32.93
C SER A 316 2.84 25.54 -33.08
N LYS A 317 2.68 26.52 -32.21
CA LYS A 317 3.50 27.73 -32.20
C LYS A 317 4.74 27.49 -31.36
N LEU A 318 5.90 27.64 -31.97
CA LEU A 318 7.24 27.53 -31.38
C LEU A 318 7.47 28.43 -30.14
N LEU A 319 6.47 29.19 -29.73
CA LEU A 319 6.39 30.10 -28.61
C LEU A 319 5.14 29.88 -27.75
N GLY A 320 4.58 28.68 -27.72
CA GLY A 320 3.58 28.34 -26.72
C GLY A 320 4.19 28.51 -25.33
N ALA A 321 3.77 29.57 -24.62
CA ALA A 321 4.35 29.95 -23.33
C ALA A 321 4.21 28.74 -22.39
N THR A 322 5.29 28.04 -22.13
CA THR A 322 5.35 26.96 -21.13
C THR A 322 4.97 27.59 -19.80
N LEU A 323 3.87 27.11 -19.22
CA LEU A 323 3.44 27.57 -17.90
C LEU A 323 4.45 27.07 -16.88
N LYS A 324 4.97 27.98 -16.07
CA LYS A 324 5.89 27.66 -14.98
C LYS A 324 5.28 28.12 -13.68
N THR A 325 5.45 27.31 -12.67
CA THR A 325 5.15 27.61 -11.27
C THR A 325 6.22 26.94 -10.40
N GLU A 326 6.09 27.05 -9.11
CA GLU A 326 6.94 26.34 -8.16
C GLU A 326 6.12 25.77 -7.03
N LEU A 327 6.57 24.64 -6.50
CA LEU A 327 6.07 24.05 -5.27
C LEU A 327 7.05 24.35 -4.15
N THR A 328 6.59 25.04 -3.12
CA THR A 328 7.43 25.43 -1.99
C THR A 328 7.33 24.39 -0.86
N ARG A 329 8.36 24.34 0.00
CA ARG A 329 8.35 23.53 1.22
C ARG A 329 7.18 23.87 2.12
N GLU A 330 6.86 25.16 2.27
CA GLU A 330 5.73 25.61 3.09
C GLU A 330 4.40 25.07 2.53
N GLU A 331 4.20 25.11 1.21
CA GLU A 331 3.02 24.55 0.57
C GLU A 331 2.91 23.04 0.79
N VAL A 332 4.03 22.31 0.74
CA VAL A 332 4.09 20.88 1.06
C VAL A 332 3.75 20.64 2.53
N GLN A 333 4.34 21.37 3.47
CA GLN A 333 4.07 21.22 4.89
C GLN A 333 2.59 21.48 5.21
N GLN A 334 2.02 22.58 4.78
CA GLN A 334 0.61 22.91 5.01
C GLN A 334 -0.32 21.84 4.41
N THR A 335 -0.02 21.37 3.19
CA THR A 335 -0.89 20.40 2.53
C THR A 335 -0.76 19.01 3.17
N LEU A 336 0.45 18.55 3.46
CA LEU A 336 0.67 17.19 3.93
C LEU A 336 0.58 17.08 5.44
N VAL A 337 1.30 17.91 6.21
CA VAL A 337 1.32 17.80 7.67
C VAL A 337 -0.04 18.19 8.25
N ASP A 338 -0.57 19.35 7.85
CA ASP A 338 -1.83 19.85 8.42
C ASP A 338 -3.06 19.25 7.74
N GLY A 339 -2.96 18.84 6.47
CA GLY A 339 -4.06 18.25 5.71
C GLY A 339 -4.19 16.74 5.88
N PHE A 340 -3.08 15.99 5.75
CA PHE A 340 -3.09 14.53 5.81
C PHE A 340 -2.74 13.97 7.19
N PHE A 341 -1.98 14.70 8.00
CA PHE A 341 -1.60 14.29 9.36
C PHE A 341 -2.00 15.37 10.39
N PRO A 342 -3.27 15.83 10.41
CA PRO A 342 -3.67 16.84 11.38
C PRO A 342 -3.49 16.34 12.81
N ALA A 343 -3.06 17.22 13.71
CA ALA A 343 -3.08 16.93 15.15
C ALA A 343 -4.53 16.96 15.63
N VAL A 344 -5.09 15.81 15.90
CA VAL A 344 -6.50 15.62 16.28
C VAL A 344 -6.61 14.91 17.61
N SER A 345 -7.76 15.03 18.29
CA SER A 345 -8.06 14.21 19.45
C SER A 345 -8.46 12.79 19.03
N ILE A 346 -8.34 11.82 19.95
CA ILE A 346 -8.73 10.42 19.68
C ILE A 346 -10.22 10.28 19.31
N ASN A 347 -11.05 11.24 19.69
CA ASN A 347 -12.50 11.26 19.40
C ASN A 347 -12.83 11.91 18.06
N GLU A 348 -11.86 12.47 17.35
CA GLU A 348 -12.06 13.03 16.02
C GLU A 348 -11.91 11.96 14.95
N HIS A 349 -13.04 11.51 14.43
CA HIS A 349 -13.11 10.46 13.41
C HIS A 349 -13.34 11.06 12.02
N PRO A 350 -13.09 10.29 10.92
CA PRO A 350 -13.30 10.75 9.56
C PRO A 350 -14.74 11.21 9.31
N GLN A 351 -14.87 12.31 8.58
CA GLN A 351 -16.18 12.82 8.19
C GLN A 351 -16.65 12.17 6.90
N HIS A 352 -17.84 11.58 6.90
CA HIS A 352 -18.50 11.05 5.72
C HIS A 352 -19.38 12.12 5.10
N LYS A 353 -19.03 12.61 3.91
CA LYS A 353 -19.92 13.44 3.09
C LYS A 353 -20.76 12.53 2.17
N MET A 354 -22.07 12.76 2.06
CA MET A 354 -22.88 12.03 1.08
C MET A 354 -22.37 12.29 -0.34
N ARG A 355 -21.98 11.24 -1.06
CA ARG A 355 -21.60 11.35 -2.47
C ARG A 355 -22.85 11.66 -3.30
N GLY A 356 -22.79 12.70 -4.15
CA GLY A 356 -23.82 12.93 -5.17
C GLY A 356 -23.84 11.79 -6.20
N ALA A 357 -25.01 11.45 -6.73
CA ALA A 357 -25.23 10.32 -7.65
C ALA A 357 -24.53 10.42 -9.03
N LEU A 358 -23.83 11.51 -9.32
CA LEU A 358 -23.14 11.79 -10.59
C LEU A 358 -21.61 11.85 -10.35
N THR A 359 -21.01 10.73 -9.96
CA THR A 359 -19.54 10.62 -9.95
C THR A 359 -19.06 10.05 -11.28
N GLN A 360 -18.17 10.78 -11.98
CA GLN A 360 -17.38 10.25 -13.08
C GLN A 360 -16.62 8.99 -12.60
N MET A 361 -16.27 8.08 -13.53
CA MET A 361 -15.49 6.89 -13.27
C MET A 361 -14.09 7.31 -12.75
N SER A 362 -13.96 7.45 -11.43
CA SER A 362 -12.74 7.83 -10.72
C SER A 362 -12.50 6.88 -9.55
N LEU A 363 -11.26 6.76 -9.10
CA LEU A 363 -10.95 5.96 -7.91
C LEU A 363 -11.74 6.47 -6.69
N PRO A 364 -12.31 5.57 -5.87
CA PRO A 364 -13.12 5.92 -4.72
C PRO A 364 -12.25 6.31 -3.52
N TYR A 365 -11.43 7.35 -3.69
CA TYR A 365 -10.58 7.88 -2.61
C TYR A 365 -11.36 8.19 -1.35
N ALA A 366 -10.70 8.07 -0.19
CA ALA A 366 -11.25 8.44 1.10
C ALA A 366 -11.71 9.91 1.07
N GLN A 367 -12.90 10.17 1.64
CA GLN A 367 -13.50 11.51 1.62
C GLN A 367 -12.82 12.46 2.61
N ASP A 368 -12.29 11.93 3.70
CA ASP A 368 -11.47 12.66 4.67
C ASP A 368 -10.00 12.29 4.44
N ALA A 369 -9.19 13.30 4.15
CA ALA A 369 -7.76 13.13 3.92
C ALA A 369 -6.95 12.96 5.22
N GLY A 370 -7.54 13.17 6.39
CA GLY A 370 -6.84 13.10 7.68
C GLY A 370 -6.53 11.66 8.10
N ILE A 371 -5.34 11.15 7.77
CA ILE A 371 -4.90 9.79 8.13
C ILE A 371 -4.98 9.57 9.64
N THR A 372 -4.62 10.57 10.44
CA THR A 372 -4.70 10.50 11.90
C THR A 372 -6.14 10.29 12.41
N ARG A 373 -7.16 10.84 11.73
CA ARG A 373 -8.58 10.57 12.05
C ARG A 373 -8.97 9.12 11.76
N HIS A 374 -8.47 8.55 10.68
CA HIS A 374 -8.71 7.14 10.35
C HIS A 374 -8.06 6.22 11.39
N ILE A 375 -6.86 6.54 11.86
CA ILE A 375 -6.19 5.78 12.93
C ILE A 375 -6.99 5.90 14.25
N ALA A 376 -7.44 7.10 14.61
CA ALA A 376 -8.28 7.32 15.79
C ALA A 376 -9.57 6.47 15.74
N ALA A 377 -10.26 6.50 14.60
CA ALA A 377 -11.45 5.69 14.39
C ALA A 377 -11.18 4.18 14.49
N PHE A 378 -10.06 3.71 13.91
CA PHE A 378 -9.66 2.31 13.98
C PHE A 378 -9.42 1.85 15.42
N LEU A 379 -8.61 2.58 16.19
CA LEU A 379 -8.29 2.23 17.58
C LEU A 379 -9.53 2.25 18.48
N SER A 380 -10.44 3.23 18.32
CA SER A 380 -11.69 3.34 19.08
C SER A 380 -12.68 2.21 18.72
N LYS A 381 -12.81 1.86 17.42
CA LYS A 381 -13.71 0.78 16.98
C LYS A 381 -13.30 -0.57 17.56
N GLN A 382 -12.00 -0.85 17.63
CA GLN A 382 -11.49 -2.12 18.15
C GLN A 382 -11.70 -2.26 19.67
N ALA A 383 -11.59 -1.18 20.45
CA ALA A 383 -11.89 -1.20 21.87
C ALA A 383 -13.35 -1.53 22.12
N ASN A 384 -14.27 -0.93 21.37
CA ASN A 384 -15.70 -1.20 21.47
C ASN A 384 -16.04 -2.67 21.14
N ALA A 385 -15.40 -3.25 20.12
CA ALA A 385 -15.59 -4.65 19.73
C ALA A 385 -15.10 -5.61 20.83
N GLN A 386 -13.96 -5.33 21.46
CA GLN A 386 -13.44 -6.14 22.58
C GLN A 386 -14.32 -5.99 23.82
N GLY A 387 -14.81 -4.79 24.13
CA GLY A 387 -15.70 -4.51 25.25
C GLY A 387 -17.03 -5.26 25.13
N GLN A 388 -17.60 -5.38 23.94
CA GLN A 388 -18.82 -6.15 23.67
C GLN A 388 -18.60 -7.65 23.89
N ASN A 389 -17.48 -8.21 23.41
CA ASN A 389 -17.16 -9.62 23.63
C ASN A 389 -16.96 -9.98 25.11
N HIS A 390 -16.46 -9.05 25.93
CA HIS A 390 -16.36 -9.23 27.38
C HIS A 390 -17.71 -9.08 28.08
N ALA A 391 -18.61 -8.21 27.60
CA ALA A 391 -19.94 -8.03 28.18
C ALA A 391 -20.85 -9.24 27.95
N GLU A 392 -20.73 -9.90 26.80
CA GLU A 392 -21.49 -11.14 26.50
C GLU A 392 -21.01 -12.35 27.31
N SER A 393 -19.79 -12.32 27.84
CA SER A 393 -19.25 -13.40 28.68
C SER A 393 -19.59 -13.26 30.17
N LEU A 394 -20.21 -12.16 30.59
CA LEU A 394 -20.62 -11.95 31.97
C LEU A 394 -22.10 -12.36 32.16
N PRO A 395 -22.43 -13.18 33.16
CA PRO A 395 -23.79 -13.67 33.39
C PRO A 395 -24.78 -12.62 33.91
N PHE A 396 -24.40 -11.35 33.99
CA PHE A 396 -25.25 -10.25 34.45
C PHE A 396 -24.90 -8.94 33.71
N SER A 397 -25.79 -8.49 32.83
CA SER A 397 -25.68 -7.16 32.20
C SER A 397 -25.95 -6.07 33.25
N MET A 398 -24.95 -5.27 33.59
CA MET A 398 -25.09 -4.08 34.42
C MET A 398 -25.58 -2.84 33.61
N ALA A 399 -26.14 -3.03 32.45
CA ALA A 399 -26.75 -1.98 31.63
C ALA A 399 -28.11 -1.59 32.24
N GLY A 400 -28.14 -0.59 33.08
CA GLY A 400 -29.40 -0.07 33.63
C GLY A 400 -29.35 0.64 34.97
N ILE A 401 -28.19 0.98 35.51
CA ILE A 401 -28.13 1.80 36.74
C ILE A 401 -28.16 3.28 36.32
N PRO A 402 -29.26 4.03 36.64
CA PRO A 402 -29.33 5.47 36.36
C PRO A 402 -28.26 6.21 37.16
N GLY A 403 -27.37 6.94 36.49
CA GLY A 403 -26.37 7.80 37.14
C GLY A 403 -24.91 7.34 36.94
N MET A 404 -24.61 6.19 36.36
CA MET A 404 -23.27 5.93 35.86
C MET A 404 -23.14 6.50 34.46
N ALA A 405 -22.26 7.48 34.31
CA ALA A 405 -21.82 7.92 32.98
C ALA A 405 -21.32 6.69 32.24
N ALA A 406 -21.75 6.54 30.96
CA ALA A 406 -21.20 5.53 30.09
C ALA A 406 -19.67 5.67 30.13
N PRO A 407 -18.89 4.56 30.27
CA PRO A 407 -17.45 4.68 30.25
C PRO A 407 -17.06 5.43 28.99
N GLN A 408 -16.25 6.47 29.15
CA GLN A 408 -15.67 7.24 28.05
C GLN A 408 -15.12 6.22 27.06
N ALA A 409 -15.50 6.31 25.77
CA ALA A 409 -15.13 5.34 24.76
C ALA A 409 -13.61 5.12 24.81
N ASP A 410 -13.21 3.99 25.36
CA ASP A 410 -11.79 3.63 25.47
C ASP A 410 -11.29 3.29 24.07
N PHE A 411 -10.03 3.47 23.82
CA PHE A 411 -9.40 3.05 22.56
C PHE A 411 -8.30 2.04 22.86
N ILE A 412 -7.95 1.20 21.89
CA ILE A 412 -6.82 0.29 22.05
C ILE A 412 -5.54 1.12 22.14
N LYS A 413 -4.81 0.94 23.25
CA LYS A 413 -3.56 1.65 23.56
C LYS A 413 -2.38 0.83 23.05
N PRO A 414 -1.81 1.14 21.87
CA PRO A 414 -0.63 0.41 21.40
C PRO A 414 0.57 0.71 22.31
N SER A 415 1.31 -0.33 22.71
CA SER A 415 2.57 -0.18 23.42
C SER A 415 3.78 -0.06 22.49
N ALA A 416 3.61 -0.50 21.23
CA ALA A 416 4.61 -0.38 20.18
C ALA A 416 3.98 0.00 18.84
N ILE A 417 4.76 0.65 17.97
CA ILE A 417 4.36 1.05 16.61
C ILE A 417 5.40 0.53 15.63
N LEU A 418 4.95 -0.12 14.57
CA LEU A 418 5.76 -0.46 13.40
C LEU A 418 5.28 0.36 12.21
N LEU A 419 6.16 1.18 11.66
CA LEU A 419 5.89 1.97 10.46
C LEU A 419 6.32 1.21 9.21
N ASN A 420 5.52 1.29 8.15
CA ASN A 420 5.82 0.78 6.83
C ASN A 420 5.27 1.72 5.73
N GLY A 421 5.73 1.54 4.49
CA GLY A 421 5.30 2.29 3.33
C GLY A 421 6.09 3.57 3.06
N GLY A 422 6.26 3.88 1.78
CA GLY A 422 7.15 4.93 1.29
C GLY A 422 6.82 6.35 1.75
N VAL A 423 5.57 6.64 2.12
CA VAL A 423 5.16 7.96 2.65
C VAL A 423 5.85 8.25 3.99
N LEU A 424 6.04 7.24 4.82
CA LEU A 424 6.65 7.36 6.15
C LEU A 424 8.18 7.43 6.13
N LYS A 425 8.82 7.42 4.97
CA LYS A 425 10.25 7.77 4.82
C LYS A 425 10.54 9.23 5.19
N SER A 426 9.54 10.09 5.06
CA SER A 426 9.63 11.46 5.55
C SER A 426 9.57 11.48 7.06
N THR A 427 10.68 11.82 7.70
CA THR A 427 10.76 11.98 9.17
C THR A 427 9.73 13.00 9.65
N LEU A 428 9.51 14.08 8.89
CA LEU A 428 8.51 15.09 9.22
C LEU A 428 7.09 14.50 9.37
N LEU A 429 6.69 13.61 8.47
CA LEU A 429 5.36 12.97 8.50
C LEU A 429 5.30 11.87 9.56
N ALA A 430 6.36 11.08 9.69
CA ALA A 430 6.47 10.03 10.70
C ALA A 430 6.45 10.61 12.13
N ASP A 431 7.22 11.66 12.38
CA ASP A 431 7.27 12.33 13.69
C ASP A 431 5.91 12.92 14.06
N ARG A 432 5.25 13.64 13.12
CA ARG A 432 3.88 14.17 13.36
C ARG A 432 2.89 13.06 13.71
N LEU A 433 2.97 11.92 13.04
CA LEU A 433 2.12 10.76 13.31
C LEU A 433 2.37 10.21 14.72
N LEU A 434 3.64 10.00 15.08
CA LEU A 434 4.04 9.48 16.39
C LEU A 434 3.69 10.45 17.52
N GLU A 435 3.91 11.75 17.33
CA GLU A 435 3.51 12.80 18.27
C GLU A 435 2.00 12.77 18.54
N THR A 436 1.19 12.63 17.47
CA THR A 436 -0.27 12.60 17.59
C THR A 436 -0.73 11.37 18.39
N ILE A 437 -0.21 10.18 18.07
CA ILE A 437 -0.56 8.94 18.78
C ILE A 437 -0.10 9.01 20.25
N ASN A 438 1.12 9.47 20.51
CA ASN A 438 1.65 9.60 21.87
C ASN A 438 0.91 10.65 22.69
N ALA A 439 0.37 11.71 22.07
CA ALA A 439 -0.51 12.66 22.75
C ALA A 439 -1.81 11.97 23.24
N TRP A 440 -2.43 11.09 22.44
CA TRP A 440 -3.59 10.31 22.87
C TRP A 440 -3.27 9.38 24.03
N LEU A 441 -2.13 8.67 23.96
CA LEU A 441 -1.68 7.78 25.03
C LEU A 441 -1.44 8.54 26.33
N THR A 442 -0.78 9.69 26.26
CA THR A 442 -0.52 10.56 27.41
C THR A 442 -1.83 11.05 28.05
N GLN A 443 -2.80 11.49 27.25
CA GLN A 443 -4.12 11.91 27.73
C GLN A 443 -4.89 10.76 28.43
N ALA A 444 -4.64 9.52 27.98
CA ALA A 444 -5.21 8.30 28.57
C ALA A 444 -4.37 7.72 29.71
N ASN A 445 -3.39 8.47 30.24
CA ASN A 445 -2.43 8.05 31.28
C ASN A 445 -1.68 6.73 30.93
N ALA A 446 -1.43 6.48 29.64
CA ALA A 446 -0.63 5.37 29.17
C ALA A 446 0.81 5.84 28.84
N ALA A 447 1.75 4.90 28.86
CA ALA A 447 3.12 5.16 28.42
C ALA A 447 3.16 5.45 26.91
N PRO A 448 4.10 6.28 26.43
CA PRO A 448 4.33 6.45 25.00
C PRO A 448 4.66 5.11 24.32
N ALA A 449 4.14 4.94 23.10
CA ALA A 449 4.41 3.74 22.31
C ALA A 449 5.88 3.72 21.83
N LYS A 450 6.50 2.55 21.90
CA LYS A 450 7.86 2.33 21.41
C LYS A 450 7.84 2.19 19.89
N LEU A 451 8.69 2.94 19.18
CA LEU A 451 8.88 2.74 17.74
C LEU A 451 9.76 1.50 17.50
N LEU A 452 9.24 0.50 16.80
CA LEU A 452 9.98 -0.66 16.33
C LEU A 452 10.74 -0.27 15.05
N ALA A 453 12.00 0.14 15.22
CA ALA A 453 12.83 0.66 14.13
C ALA A 453 13.64 -0.45 13.44
N GLY A 454 14.29 -0.11 12.33
CA GLY A 454 15.31 -0.93 11.67
C GLY A 454 14.83 -1.71 10.47
N VAL A 455 13.68 -1.36 9.89
CA VAL A 455 13.23 -1.85 8.58
C VAL A 455 13.43 -0.80 7.49
N ASP A 456 13.73 -1.23 6.30
CA ASP A 456 13.69 -0.38 5.11
C ASP A 456 12.23 -0.31 4.63
N LEU A 457 11.62 0.87 4.69
CA LEU A 457 10.20 1.08 4.43
C LEU A 457 9.76 0.77 2.98
N ASP A 458 10.70 0.72 2.04
CA ASP A 458 10.42 0.36 0.65
C ASP A 458 10.58 -1.14 0.39
N LEU A 459 11.40 -1.83 1.16
CA LEU A 459 11.84 -3.20 0.88
C LEU A 459 11.32 -4.21 1.91
N ALA A 460 10.78 -3.73 3.04
CA ALA A 460 10.39 -4.56 4.17
C ALA A 460 9.36 -5.63 3.79
N VAL A 461 8.35 -5.27 3.01
CA VAL A 461 7.25 -6.17 2.66
C VAL A 461 7.75 -7.37 1.86
N ALA A 462 8.56 -7.15 0.81
CA ALA A 462 9.14 -8.24 0.02
C ALA A 462 10.11 -9.10 0.84
N ARG A 463 10.96 -8.45 1.68
CA ARG A 463 11.89 -9.16 2.57
C ARG A 463 11.15 -10.06 3.55
N GLY A 464 10.09 -9.53 4.20
CA GLY A 464 9.28 -10.29 5.13
C GLY A 464 8.50 -11.41 4.45
N ALA A 465 8.07 -11.23 3.21
CA ALA A 465 7.43 -12.28 2.42
C ALA A 465 8.40 -13.43 2.11
N ALA A 466 9.65 -13.11 1.76
CA ALA A 466 10.70 -14.12 1.56
C ALA A 466 11.02 -14.88 2.85
N TYR A 467 11.17 -14.15 3.96
CA TYR A 467 11.40 -14.77 5.28
C TYR A 467 10.22 -15.65 5.75
N TYR A 468 8.99 -15.25 5.43
CA TYR A 468 7.79 -16.05 5.76
C TYR A 468 7.82 -17.45 5.11
N GLY A 469 8.32 -17.59 3.89
CA GLY A 469 8.48 -18.91 3.29
C GLY A 469 9.44 -19.80 4.09
N VAL A 470 10.50 -19.23 4.65
CA VAL A 470 11.44 -19.94 5.56
C VAL A 470 10.73 -20.34 6.87
N VAL A 471 9.91 -19.43 7.44
CA VAL A 471 9.10 -19.71 8.64
C VAL A 471 8.10 -20.85 8.38
N ARG A 472 7.51 -20.92 7.19
CA ARG A 472 6.59 -22.01 6.78
C ARG A 472 7.29 -23.39 6.73
N GLN A 473 8.61 -23.41 6.54
CA GLN A 473 9.42 -24.62 6.57
C GLN A 473 9.84 -25.03 8.00
N GLY A 474 9.32 -24.33 9.02
CA GLY A 474 9.55 -24.63 10.44
C GLY A 474 10.72 -23.89 11.09
N GLN A 475 11.27 -22.89 10.42
CA GLN A 475 12.33 -22.04 10.97
C GLN A 475 11.75 -20.70 11.45
N GLY A 476 12.07 -20.26 12.67
CA GLY A 476 11.63 -18.96 13.19
C GLY A 476 10.24 -18.98 13.83
N VAL A 477 9.66 -17.78 14.03
CA VAL A 477 8.40 -17.56 14.75
C VAL A 477 7.25 -17.29 13.79
N ARG A 478 6.16 -18.05 13.92
CA ARG A 478 4.96 -17.88 13.10
C ARG A 478 4.01 -16.85 13.72
N ILE A 479 3.64 -15.84 12.95
CA ILE A 479 2.55 -14.92 13.31
C ILE A 479 1.24 -15.62 13.00
N ARG A 480 0.40 -15.83 14.03
CA ARG A 480 -0.92 -16.42 13.85
C ARG A 480 -1.91 -15.34 13.43
N GLY A 481 -2.63 -15.57 12.34
CA GLY A 481 -3.70 -14.70 11.86
C GLY A 481 -5.03 -15.07 12.52
N GLY A 482 -5.74 -14.09 13.10
CA GLY A 482 -7.18 -14.18 13.30
C GLY A 482 -7.92 -13.95 11.98
N ILE A 483 -9.18 -14.38 11.88
CA ILE A 483 -10.03 -14.05 10.73
C ILE A 483 -10.34 -12.55 10.81
N ALA A 484 -10.09 -11.82 9.71
CA ALA A 484 -10.29 -10.36 9.65
C ALA A 484 -11.79 -9.96 9.72
N SER A 485 -12.69 -10.90 9.43
CA SER A 485 -14.14 -10.70 9.43
C SER A 485 -14.85 -11.91 10.05
N ALA A 486 -15.86 -11.66 10.86
CA ALA A 486 -16.77 -12.73 11.33
C ALA A 486 -17.80 -13.00 10.23
N TYR A 487 -17.97 -14.27 9.89
CA TYR A 487 -18.99 -14.70 8.94
C TYR A 487 -20.17 -15.27 9.73
N TYR A 488 -21.34 -14.67 9.58
CA TYR A 488 -22.59 -15.18 10.13
C TYR A 488 -23.34 -15.89 9.03
N VAL A 489 -23.67 -17.17 9.26
CA VAL A 489 -24.57 -17.93 8.39
C VAL A 489 -25.96 -17.83 9.01
N GLY A 490 -26.87 -17.16 8.33
CA GLY A 490 -28.29 -17.20 8.70
C GLY A 490 -28.84 -18.61 8.46
N ILE A 491 -29.27 -19.27 9.52
CA ILE A 491 -29.99 -20.52 9.38
C ILE A 491 -31.47 -20.16 9.29
N GLU A 492 -32.07 -20.36 8.11
CA GLU A 492 -33.50 -20.18 7.93
C GLU A 492 -34.24 -21.27 8.75
N SER A 493 -35.01 -20.84 9.72
CA SER A 493 -35.82 -21.75 10.52
C SER A 493 -36.98 -22.27 9.67
N ALA A 494 -37.09 -23.59 9.53
CA ALA A 494 -38.19 -24.21 8.83
C ALA A 494 -39.56 -24.16 9.60
N MET A 495 -39.65 -23.32 10.64
CA MET A 495 -40.90 -23.11 11.36
C MET A 495 -41.84 -22.18 10.57
N PRO A 496 -43.09 -22.59 10.39
CA PRO A 496 -44.08 -21.72 9.74
C PRO A 496 -44.30 -20.47 10.57
N ALA A 497 -44.48 -19.32 9.89
CA ALA A 497 -44.77 -18.05 10.53
C ALA A 497 -46.03 -18.15 11.41
N ILE A 498 -45.87 -17.93 12.72
CA ILE A 498 -47.02 -17.91 13.66
C ILE A 498 -47.39 -16.45 13.85
N PRO A 499 -48.66 -16.06 13.56
CA PRO A 499 -49.09 -14.69 13.76
C PRO A 499 -48.88 -14.21 15.20
N GLY A 500 -48.11 -13.12 15.37
CA GLY A 500 -47.80 -12.53 16.66
C GLY A 500 -46.45 -12.97 17.31
N MET A 501 -45.69 -13.85 16.66
CA MET A 501 -44.28 -14.13 17.02
C MET A 501 -43.34 -13.54 15.97
N SER A 502 -42.31 -12.85 16.44
CA SER A 502 -41.18 -12.43 15.56
C SER A 502 -40.34 -13.68 15.23
N PRO A 503 -39.87 -13.81 13.98
CA PRO A 503 -39.02 -14.93 13.57
C PRO A 503 -37.68 -14.93 14.31
#